data_24fa90acdf9ef4a915ba0c56f1c5a7ec
#
_entry.id   24fa90acdf9ef4a915ba0c56f1c5a7ec
#
_cell.length_a   1.000
_cell.length_b   1.000
_cell.length_c   1.000
_cell.angle_alpha   90.00
_cell.angle_beta   90.00
_cell.angle_gamma   90.00
#
_symmetry.space_group_name_H-M   'P 1'
#
loop_
_entity.id
_entity.type
_entity.pdbx_description
1 polymer ?
#
loop_
_entity_poly.entity_id
_entity_poly.type
_entity_poly.pdbx_seq_one_letter_code
_entity_poly.pdbx_strand_id
1 'polypeptide(L)'
;MKILATDMDGTFLDHLGAYDKARLDNLLDACEAKDYVFTVASGRALLALEELFAGFVDRIAIIAENGALVQYKGEVLFESKLDPKDYLEIADTTLALPTCEGILLSGRRGAYA
;
A
#
# COMPACT_ATOMS: atom_id res chain seq x y z
N MET A 1 -10.78 13.61 15.32
CA MET A 1 -10.46 12.56 14.34
C MET A 1 -9.56 11.50 14.97
N LYS A 2 -9.86 10.25 14.73
CA LYS A 2 -9.03 9.12 15.17
C LYS A 2 -8.71 8.21 13.98
N ILE A 3 -7.59 7.51 14.08
CA ILE A 3 -7.15 6.59 13.04
C ILE A 3 -7.33 5.16 13.52
N LEU A 4 -8.01 4.35 12.71
CA LEU A 4 -8.11 2.92 12.90
C LEU A 4 -7.25 2.25 11.82
N ALA A 5 -6.06 1.80 12.18
CA ALA A 5 -5.10 1.24 11.24
C ALA A 5 -5.02 -0.28 11.35
N THR A 6 -4.90 -0.95 10.22
CA THR A 6 -4.73 -2.40 10.16
C THR A 6 -3.66 -2.77 9.14
N ASP A 7 -2.92 -3.84 9.44
CA ASP A 7 -2.07 -4.53 8.48
C ASP A 7 -2.94 -5.43 7.58
N MET A 8 -2.39 -5.88 6.46
CA MET A 8 -3.10 -6.69 5.48
C MET A 8 -2.87 -8.18 5.69
N ASP A 9 -1.70 -8.68 5.32
CA ASP A 9 -1.41 -10.10 5.32
C ASP A 9 -1.36 -10.66 6.75
N GLY A 10 -2.17 -11.70 7.01
CA GLY A 10 -2.25 -12.33 8.32
C GLY A 10 -3.04 -11.56 9.37
N THR A 11 -3.61 -10.41 9.04
CA THR A 11 -4.39 -9.59 9.97
C THR A 11 -5.78 -9.27 9.41
N PHE A 12 -5.87 -8.40 8.41
CA PHE A 12 -7.14 -8.04 7.80
C PHE A 12 -7.59 -9.06 6.76
N LEU A 13 -6.64 -9.56 5.96
CA LEU A 13 -6.92 -10.55 4.93
C LEU A 13 -6.91 -11.97 5.52
N ASP A 14 -7.76 -12.83 4.96
CA ASP A 14 -7.78 -14.25 5.29
C ASP A 14 -6.59 -14.99 4.60
N HIS A 15 -6.53 -16.32 4.78
CA HIS A 15 -5.46 -17.12 4.20
C HIS A 15 -5.47 -17.18 2.67
N LEU A 16 -6.56 -16.77 2.04
CA LEU A 16 -6.70 -16.67 0.58
C LEU A 16 -6.39 -15.26 0.06
N GLY A 17 -6.03 -14.32 0.95
CA GLY A 17 -5.80 -12.95 0.58
C GLY A 17 -7.07 -12.15 0.30
N ALA A 18 -8.19 -12.55 0.86
CA ALA A 18 -9.49 -11.94 0.65
C ALA A 18 -10.08 -11.38 1.95
N TYR A 19 -11.12 -10.57 1.81
CA TYR A 19 -11.88 -10.02 2.93
C TYR A 19 -13.36 -9.88 2.54
N ASP A 20 -14.22 -9.73 3.54
CA ASP A 20 -15.66 -9.54 3.34
C ASP A 20 -15.96 -8.07 3.04
N LYS A 21 -16.31 -7.78 1.78
CA LYS A 21 -16.58 -6.42 1.31
C LYS A 21 -17.80 -5.79 1.97
N ALA A 22 -18.83 -6.58 2.26
CA ALA A 22 -20.03 -6.06 2.93
C ALA A 22 -19.71 -5.64 4.36
N ARG A 23 -18.88 -6.40 5.06
CA ARG A 23 -18.43 -6.03 6.41
C ARG A 23 -17.55 -4.79 6.40
N LEU A 24 -16.68 -4.64 5.40
CA LEU A 24 -15.87 -3.44 5.26
C LEU A 24 -16.76 -2.22 4.99
N ASP A 25 -17.75 -2.33 4.12
CA ASP A 25 -18.67 -1.23 3.83
C ASP A 25 -19.39 -0.76 5.11
N ASN A 26 -19.89 -1.69 5.92
CA ASN A 26 -20.52 -1.38 7.20
C ASN A 26 -19.52 -0.76 8.19
N LEU A 27 -18.29 -1.25 8.23
CA LEU A 27 -17.24 -0.68 9.08
C LEU A 27 -16.91 0.76 8.68
N LEU A 28 -16.81 1.03 7.38
CA LEU A 28 -16.54 2.38 6.88
C LEU A 28 -17.67 3.35 7.20
N ASP A 29 -18.93 2.90 7.12
CA ASP A 29 -20.06 3.72 7.54
C ASP A 29 -19.96 4.08 9.02
N ALA A 30 -19.59 3.12 9.87
CA ALA A 30 -19.41 3.37 11.30
C ALA A 30 -18.22 4.30 11.59
N CYS A 31 -17.14 4.15 10.83
CA CYS A 31 -15.97 5.03 10.95
C CYS A 31 -16.34 6.48 10.59
N GLU A 32 -17.04 6.66 9.49
CA GLU A 32 -17.48 7.99 9.04
C GLU A 32 -18.40 8.66 10.08
N ALA A 33 -19.33 7.89 10.66
CA ALA A 33 -20.25 8.40 11.67
C ALA A 33 -19.54 8.85 12.95
N LYS A 34 -18.39 8.27 13.27
CA LYS A 34 -17.63 8.58 14.50
C LYS A 34 -16.39 9.45 14.24
N ASP A 35 -16.21 9.93 13.04
CA ASP A 35 -15.02 10.68 12.63
C ASP A 35 -13.72 9.88 12.81
N TYR A 36 -13.73 8.63 12.41
CA TYR A 36 -12.57 7.75 12.36
C TYR A 36 -12.10 7.59 10.91
N VAL A 37 -10.80 7.49 10.72
CA VAL A 37 -10.19 7.19 9.41
C VAL A 37 -9.72 5.74 9.41
N PHE A 38 -10.34 4.91 8.58
CA PHE A 38 -9.86 3.54 8.36
C PHE A 38 -8.61 3.60 7.50
N THR A 39 -7.52 3.03 7.99
CA THR A 39 -6.20 3.13 7.36
C THR A 39 -5.63 1.73 7.14
N VAL A 40 -5.23 1.49 5.89
CA VAL A 40 -4.53 0.27 5.49
C VAL A 40 -3.03 0.55 5.54
N ALA A 41 -2.26 -0.28 6.23
CA ALA A 41 -0.80 -0.14 6.32
C ALA A 41 -0.15 -1.43 5.82
N SER A 42 0.67 -1.35 4.77
CA SER A 42 1.22 -2.53 4.12
C SER A 42 2.55 -2.23 3.41
N GLY A 43 3.34 -3.28 3.23
CA GLY A 43 4.51 -3.24 2.35
C GLY A 43 4.17 -3.37 0.87
N ARG A 44 2.91 -3.65 0.54
CA ARG A 44 2.48 -3.79 -0.86
C ARG A 44 2.53 -2.46 -1.60
N ALA A 45 2.68 -2.54 -2.92
CA ALA A 45 2.63 -1.38 -3.80
C ALA A 45 1.24 -0.73 -3.80
N LEU A 46 1.18 0.59 -4.04
CA LEU A 46 -0.09 1.33 -4.06
C LEU A 46 -1.09 0.72 -5.05
N LEU A 47 -0.66 0.40 -6.26
CA LEU A 47 -1.57 -0.18 -7.27
C LEU A 47 -2.21 -1.47 -6.78
N ALA A 48 -1.45 -2.34 -6.12
CA ALA A 48 -1.97 -3.60 -5.58
C ALA A 48 -3.03 -3.33 -4.50
N LEU A 49 -2.81 -2.34 -3.65
CA LEU A 49 -3.76 -1.96 -2.62
C LEU A 49 -5.01 -1.28 -3.20
N GLU A 50 -4.85 -0.45 -4.22
CA GLU A 50 -5.98 0.16 -4.91
C GLU A 50 -6.87 -0.88 -5.60
N GLU A 51 -6.28 -1.90 -6.20
CA GLU A 51 -7.02 -3.02 -6.78
C GLU A 51 -7.76 -3.82 -5.70
N LEU A 52 -7.09 -4.11 -4.59
CA LEU A 52 -7.67 -4.85 -3.48
C LEU A 52 -8.86 -4.11 -2.86
N PHE A 53 -8.79 -2.79 -2.78
CA PHE A 53 -9.84 -1.94 -2.22
C PHE A 53 -10.65 -1.20 -3.28
N ALA A 54 -10.73 -1.75 -4.49
CA ALA A 54 -11.53 -1.16 -5.56
C ALA A 54 -12.97 -0.89 -5.09
N GLY A 55 -13.45 0.32 -5.28
CA GLY A 55 -14.74 0.78 -4.78
C GLY A 55 -14.69 1.44 -3.40
N PHE A 56 -13.58 1.34 -2.66
CA PHE A 56 -13.42 1.91 -1.32
C PHE A 56 -12.29 2.93 -1.22
N VAL A 57 -11.49 3.10 -2.27
CA VAL A 57 -10.27 3.95 -2.26
C VAL A 57 -10.57 5.38 -1.81
N ASP A 58 -11.72 5.92 -2.19
CA ASP A 58 -12.14 7.29 -1.85
C ASP A 58 -12.65 7.44 -0.42
N ARG A 59 -12.69 6.35 0.35
CA ARG A 59 -13.19 6.32 1.73
C ARG A 59 -12.14 5.95 2.77
N ILE A 60 -10.92 5.62 2.33
CA ILE A 60 -9.87 5.10 3.22
C ILE A 60 -8.56 5.86 3.06
N ALA A 61 -7.67 5.68 4.01
CA ALA A 61 -6.28 6.06 3.90
C ALA A 61 -5.43 4.81 3.62
N ILE A 62 -4.40 4.95 2.80
CA ILE A 62 -3.50 3.87 2.43
C ILE A 62 -2.07 4.28 2.73
N ILE A 63 -1.38 3.48 3.53
CA ILE A 63 0.05 3.57 3.74
C ILE A 63 0.68 2.40 2.99
N ALA A 64 1.26 2.69 1.85
CA ALA A 64 1.85 1.69 0.96
C ALA A 64 3.38 1.70 1.05
N GLU A 65 4.01 0.68 0.49
CA GLU A 65 5.47 0.60 0.39
C GLU A 65 6.17 0.79 1.73
N ASN A 66 5.62 0.21 2.80
CA ASN A 66 6.13 0.33 4.17
C ASN A 66 6.28 1.79 4.64
N GLY A 67 5.40 2.67 4.19
CA GLY A 67 5.37 4.07 4.60
C GLY A 67 6.02 5.04 3.63
N ALA A 68 6.58 4.56 2.53
CA ALA A 68 7.18 5.44 1.53
C ALA A 68 6.13 6.21 0.71
N LEU A 69 4.88 5.77 0.75
CA LEU A 69 3.79 6.44 0.06
C LEU A 69 2.54 6.43 0.93
N VAL A 70 1.94 7.59 1.12
CA VAL A 70 0.71 7.76 1.91
C VAL A 70 -0.34 8.44 1.05
N GLN A 71 -1.51 7.84 0.98
CA GLN A 71 -2.66 8.36 0.23
C GLN A 71 -3.88 8.45 1.15
N TYR A 72 -4.68 9.49 0.98
CA TYR A 72 -5.91 9.68 1.71
C TYR A 72 -7.03 10.05 0.74
N LYS A 73 -8.09 9.23 0.74
CA LYS A 73 -9.25 9.42 -0.14
C LYS A 73 -8.84 9.65 -1.61
N GLY A 74 -7.89 8.84 -2.08
CA GLY A 74 -7.42 8.90 -3.46
C GLY A 74 -6.37 9.98 -3.75
N GLU A 75 -6.00 10.81 -2.77
CA GLU A 75 -5.02 11.87 -2.93
C GLU A 75 -3.71 11.51 -2.24
N VAL A 76 -2.60 11.59 -2.96
CA VAL A 76 -1.27 11.33 -2.39
C VAL A 76 -0.86 12.48 -1.50
N LEU A 77 -0.65 12.19 -0.20
CA LEU A 77 -0.21 13.17 0.79
C LEU A 77 1.29 13.18 1.00
N PHE A 78 1.94 12.04 0.82
CA PHE A 78 3.37 11.89 1.07
C PHE A 78 3.94 10.85 0.14
N GLU A 79 5.12 11.12 -0.40
CA GLU A 79 5.85 10.17 -1.22
C GLU A 79 7.34 10.38 -1.02
N SER A 80 8.04 9.31 -0.62
CA SER A 80 9.50 9.29 -0.54
C SER A 80 10.03 8.54 -1.75
N LYS A 81 10.81 9.20 -2.57
CA LYS A 81 11.39 8.63 -3.79
C LYS A 81 12.90 8.53 -3.66
N LEU A 82 13.44 7.45 -4.22
CA LEU A 82 14.87 7.39 -4.47
C LEU A 82 15.20 8.23 -5.71
N ASP A 83 16.32 8.93 -5.65
CA ASP A 83 16.86 9.61 -6.83
C ASP A 83 17.18 8.56 -7.91
N PRO A 84 16.88 8.80 -9.20
CA PRO A 84 17.23 7.88 -10.28
C PRO A 84 18.68 7.42 -10.29
N LYS A 85 19.61 8.29 -9.96
CA LYS A 85 21.03 7.96 -9.85
C LYS A 85 21.25 6.90 -8.77
N ASP A 86 20.60 7.03 -7.62
CA ASP A 86 20.76 6.15 -6.48
C ASP A 86 20.16 4.78 -6.75
N TYR A 87 18.93 4.70 -7.26
CA TYR A 87 18.31 3.39 -7.50
C TYR A 87 18.97 2.64 -8.65
N LEU A 88 19.48 3.34 -9.66
CA LEU A 88 20.24 2.69 -10.75
C LEU A 88 21.56 2.14 -10.25
N GLU A 89 22.28 2.85 -9.40
CA GLU A 89 23.53 2.38 -8.79
C GLU A 89 23.28 1.16 -7.89
N ILE A 90 22.22 1.20 -7.08
CA ILE A 90 21.83 0.07 -6.23
C ILE A 90 21.49 -1.16 -7.11
N ALA A 91 20.72 -0.94 -8.17
CA ALA A 91 20.35 -2.02 -9.10
C ALA A 91 21.57 -2.66 -9.75
N ASP A 92 22.48 -1.85 -10.28
CA ASP A 92 23.69 -2.35 -10.93
C ASP A 92 24.59 -3.12 -9.95
N THR A 93 24.78 -2.57 -8.75
CA THR A 93 25.58 -3.21 -7.72
C THR A 93 24.97 -4.55 -7.28
N THR A 94 23.65 -4.59 -7.11
CA THR A 94 22.94 -5.80 -6.69
C THR A 94 22.97 -6.87 -7.76
N LEU A 95 22.74 -6.51 -9.02
CA LEU A 95 22.77 -7.45 -10.15
C LEU A 95 24.14 -8.06 -10.38
N ALA A 96 25.21 -7.37 -9.97
CA ALA A 96 26.58 -7.89 -10.06
C ALA A 96 26.89 -8.97 -9.03
N LEU A 97 26.05 -9.16 -8.00
CA LEU A 97 26.24 -10.20 -6.98
C LEU A 97 25.95 -11.58 -7.58
N PRO A 98 26.84 -12.59 -7.35
CA PRO A 98 26.66 -13.94 -7.92
C PRO A 98 25.36 -14.63 -7.46
N THR A 99 24.83 -14.24 -6.29
CA THR A 99 23.62 -14.85 -5.71
C THR A 99 22.34 -14.12 -6.06
N CYS A 100 22.43 -13.01 -6.81
CA CYS A 100 21.27 -12.24 -7.20
C CYS A 100 20.57 -12.88 -8.41
N GLU A 101 19.32 -13.29 -8.25
CA GLU A 101 18.51 -13.87 -9.30
C GLU A 101 17.71 -12.81 -10.07
N GLY A 102 17.51 -11.64 -9.45
CA GLY A 102 16.78 -10.54 -10.05
C GLY A 102 16.48 -9.45 -9.04
N ILE A 103 16.00 -8.32 -9.53
CA ILE A 103 15.56 -7.21 -8.70
C ILE A 103 14.20 -6.71 -9.18
N LEU A 104 13.44 -6.12 -8.28
CA LEU A 104 12.15 -5.51 -8.56
C LEU A 104 12.20 -4.05 -8.17
N LEU A 105 11.86 -3.17 -9.11
CA LEU A 105 11.72 -1.75 -8.85
C LEU A 105 10.23 -1.44 -8.75
N SER A 106 9.82 -0.92 -7.60
CA SER A 106 8.42 -0.60 -7.34
C SER A 106 8.20 0.91 -7.37
N GLY A 107 7.11 1.33 -7.99
CA GLY A 107 6.74 2.73 -8.08
C GLY A 107 5.24 2.93 -8.10
N ARG A 108 4.82 4.19 -8.18
CA ARG A 108 3.41 4.58 -8.12
C ARG A 108 2.59 3.94 -9.25
N ARG A 109 3.20 3.73 -10.42
CA ARG A 109 2.52 3.22 -11.62
C ARG A 109 2.67 1.73 -11.82
N GLY A 110 3.40 1.04 -10.96
CA GLY A 110 3.61 -0.39 -11.04
C GLY A 110 5.00 -0.81 -10.59
N ALA A 111 5.28 -2.10 -10.74
CA ALA A 111 6.56 -2.70 -10.40
C ALA A 111 7.24 -3.18 -11.69
N TYR A 112 8.56 -3.02 -11.75
CA TYR A 112 9.38 -3.33 -12.92
C TYR A 112 10.54 -4.22 -12.51
N ALA A 113 10.71 -5.31 -13.23
CA ALA A 113 11.80 -6.26 -13.00
C ALA A 113 13.05 -5.90 -13.82
#